data_225b5b56e9115258965833cd46990b3f
#
_entry.id   225b5b56e9115258965833cd46990b3f
#
_cell.length_a   1.000
_cell.length_b   1.000
_cell.length_c   1.000
_cell.angle_alpha   90.00
_cell.angle_beta   90.00
_cell.angle_gamma   90.00
#
_symmetry.space_group_name_H-M   'P 1'
#
loop_
_entity.id
_entity.type
_entity.pdbx_description
1 polymer ?
#
loop_
_entity_poly.entity_id
_entity_poly.type
_entity_poly.pdbx_seq_one_letter_code
_entity_poly.pdbx_strand_id
1 'polypeptide(L)'
;MLTSIFSKTSQGLGIELNPDCVNIVQLQHHKQGPKLIACASIPLPEGVYEDGRVLDPEGIADVIREGLAEHKIKAKQVVSAAPLGEAVIRLIRLPAELDEIELRDMVLNQEAALYLPFAREEADVDFQRLGTDIDEDGIERVEVLLVATRKEVTEDYLNIFQLAGLDLKVLEVSSFALIRTLREQLLQFLTGEAVALVNLDVDGTEISIVMDGVPQFNRKVPMGTHHFRSALSRAMNLPSSMGAELLQGITIPLDSSSTSGGTDQNPSAVAILRMLGDLSDELRRSIDFYLNQGENLEVSQVFLAGPGAVLGQIDEFFTQRLGLPTTVVDPIESLGLQGSADDIPMVQRPALSVAMGLGLRKV
;
A
#
# COMPACT_ATOMS: atom_id res chain seq x y z
N MET A 1 -46.66 13.98 5.31
CA MET A 1 -45.51 13.08 5.50
C MET A 1 -44.29 13.72 4.84
N LEU A 2 -43.50 14.41 5.63
CA LEU A 2 -42.22 15.00 5.16
C LEU A 2 -41.16 13.91 5.27
N THR A 3 -40.96 13.21 4.16
CA THR A 3 -39.86 12.25 4.03
C THR A 3 -38.53 13.01 4.06
N SER A 4 -37.75 12.71 5.07
CA SER A 4 -36.39 13.18 5.34
C SER A 4 -35.52 13.21 4.07
N ILE A 5 -35.25 14.42 3.56
CA ILE A 5 -34.29 14.69 2.45
C ILE A 5 -32.89 14.92 3.03
N PHE A 6 -32.53 14.18 4.06
CA PHE A 6 -31.13 14.12 4.47
C PHE A 6 -30.53 12.84 3.85
N SER A 7 -29.94 12.99 2.65
CA SER A 7 -28.96 12.00 2.21
C SER A 7 -27.87 11.95 3.29
N LYS A 8 -27.82 10.85 4.06
CA LYS A 8 -26.70 10.59 4.96
C LYS A 8 -25.45 10.64 4.11
N THR A 9 -24.67 11.72 4.24
CA THR A 9 -23.31 11.75 3.70
C THR A 9 -22.54 10.68 4.43
N SER A 10 -22.13 9.63 3.71
CA SER A 10 -21.30 8.58 4.26
C SER A 10 -19.93 9.16 4.57
N GLN A 11 -19.42 8.95 5.77
CA GLN A 11 -18.07 9.32 6.17
C GLN A 11 -17.23 8.06 6.19
N GLY A 12 -16.09 8.08 5.51
CA GLY A 12 -15.07 7.04 5.58
C GLY A 12 -13.96 7.45 6.55
N LEU A 13 -13.61 6.59 7.49
CA LEU A 13 -12.44 6.71 8.36
C LEU A 13 -11.46 5.61 7.99
N GLY A 14 -10.36 5.98 7.37
CA GLY A 14 -9.23 5.10 7.10
C GLY A 14 -8.15 5.28 8.17
N ILE A 15 -7.67 4.20 8.73
CA ILE A 15 -6.52 4.19 9.66
C ILE A 15 -5.53 3.14 9.17
N GLU A 16 -4.34 3.61 8.86
CA GLU A 16 -3.20 2.78 8.47
C GLU A 16 -2.20 2.71 9.63
N LEU A 17 -1.80 1.50 9.97
CA LEU A 17 -0.75 1.25 10.97
C LEU A 17 0.56 0.98 10.26
N ASN A 18 1.53 1.87 10.45
CA ASN A 18 2.90 1.72 9.97
C ASN A 18 3.86 1.58 11.16
N PRO A 19 5.05 0.99 10.99
CA PRO A 19 6.01 0.84 12.09
C PRO A 19 6.41 2.15 12.76
N ASP A 20 6.45 3.27 12.03
CA ASP A 20 6.87 4.57 12.52
C ASP A 20 5.71 5.48 12.94
N CYS A 21 4.50 5.25 12.43
CA CYS A 21 3.37 6.15 12.65
C CYS A 21 2.01 5.48 12.41
N VAL A 22 0.97 6.13 12.92
CA VAL A 22 -0.43 5.88 12.56
C VAL A 22 -0.91 6.99 11.64
N ASN A 23 -1.34 6.65 10.43
CA ASN A 23 -1.96 7.57 9.50
C ASN A 23 -3.49 7.50 9.63
N ILE A 24 -4.12 8.61 9.92
CA ILE A 24 -5.58 8.74 10.08
C ILE A 24 -6.12 9.68 9.02
N VAL A 25 -7.06 9.21 8.22
CA VAL A 25 -7.71 10.00 7.17
C VAL A 25 -9.23 9.87 7.30
N GLN A 26 -9.91 11.00 7.39
CA GLN A 26 -11.37 11.05 7.32
C GLN A 26 -11.82 11.76 6.05
N LEU A 27 -12.56 11.04 5.21
CA LEU A 27 -13.17 11.57 3.99
C LEU A 27 -14.68 11.63 4.11
N GLN A 28 -15.27 12.65 3.49
CA GLN A 28 -16.71 12.78 3.30
C GLN A 28 -17.02 12.59 1.82
N HIS A 29 -17.92 11.64 1.53
CA HIS A 29 -18.31 11.35 0.16
C HIS A 29 -19.40 12.32 -0.30
N HIS A 30 -19.17 13.04 -1.38
CA HIS A 30 -20.12 13.91 -2.06
C HIS A 30 -20.36 13.42 -3.49
N LYS A 31 -21.42 13.91 -4.12
CA LYS A 31 -21.71 13.63 -5.54
C LYS A 31 -20.63 14.15 -6.50
N GLN A 32 -19.91 15.19 -6.07
CA GLN A 32 -18.87 15.87 -6.87
C GLN A 32 -17.45 15.31 -6.59
N GLY A 33 -17.33 14.27 -5.78
CA GLY A 33 -16.06 13.68 -5.36
C GLY A 33 -15.87 13.67 -3.84
N PRO A 34 -14.82 13.03 -3.33
CA PRO A 34 -14.50 13.02 -1.91
C PRO A 34 -14.01 14.41 -1.45
N LYS A 35 -14.25 14.70 -0.16
CA LYS A 35 -13.70 15.87 0.52
C LYS A 35 -12.90 15.42 1.74
N LEU A 36 -11.69 15.93 1.89
CA LEU A 36 -10.87 15.69 3.08
C LEU A 36 -11.44 16.48 4.27
N ILE A 37 -11.74 15.76 5.36
CA ILE A 37 -12.26 16.33 6.60
C ILE A 37 -11.15 16.43 7.64
N ALA A 38 -10.34 15.39 7.78
CA ALA A 38 -9.20 15.36 8.67
C ALA A 38 -8.11 14.43 8.10
N CYS A 39 -6.87 14.80 8.36
CA CYS A 39 -5.69 13.99 8.04
C CYS A 39 -4.67 14.19 9.15
N ALA A 40 -4.12 13.09 9.67
CA ALA A 40 -3.07 13.10 10.68
C ALA A 40 -2.10 11.95 10.43
N SER A 41 -0.83 12.21 10.69
CA SER A 41 0.22 11.20 10.79
C SER A 41 0.86 11.35 12.15
N ILE A 42 0.68 10.35 13.03
CA ILE A 42 1.02 10.43 14.44
C ILE A 42 2.15 9.43 14.70
N PRO A 43 3.32 9.88 15.17
CA PRO A 43 4.43 8.99 15.45
C PRO A 43 4.06 7.91 16.46
N LEU A 44 4.51 6.68 16.23
CA LEU A 44 4.44 5.60 17.19
C LEU A 44 5.68 5.60 18.10
N PRO A 45 5.53 5.25 19.38
CA PRO A 45 6.67 4.99 20.26
C PRO A 45 7.51 3.82 19.73
N GLU A 46 8.82 3.86 19.98
CA GLU A 46 9.70 2.74 19.64
C GLU A 46 9.26 1.47 20.40
N GLY A 47 9.31 0.32 19.71
CA GLY A 47 9.02 -0.99 20.30
C GLY A 47 7.56 -1.37 20.41
N VAL A 48 6.61 -0.57 19.89
CA VAL A 48 5.18 -0.97 19.86
C VAL A 48 4.84 -1.77 18.61
N TYR A 49 5.64 -1.62 17.53
CA TYR A 49 5.50 -2.32 16.26
C TYR A 49 6.89 -2.62 15.70
N GLU A 50 7.17 -3.87 15.31
CA GLU A 50 8.46 -4.28 14.77
C GLU A 50 8.29 -5.46 13.80
N ASP A 51 8.98 -5.42 12.67
CA ASP A 51 9.02 -6.49 11.67
C ASP A 51 7.63 -6.99 11.21
N GLY A 52 6.66 -6.07 11.05
CA GLY A 52 5.30 -6.42 10.66
C GLY A 52 4.41 -6.93 11.81
N ARG A 53 4.91 -6.93 13.04
CA ARG A 53 4.20 -7.45 14.21
C ARG A 53 3.86 -6.36 15.21
N VAL A 54 2.68 -6.48 15.77
CA VAL A 54 2.23 -5.65 16.88
C VAL A 54 2.82 -6.20 18.18
N LEU A 55 3.61 -5.39 18.90
CA LEU A 55 4.22 -5.78 20.18
C LEU A 55 3.45 -5.19 21.37
N ASP A 56 2.88 -4.00 21.22
CA ASP A 56 2.07 -3.32 22.25
C ASP A 56 0.76 -2.77 21.65
N PRO A 57 -0.31 -3.58 21.64
CA PRO A 57 -1.62 -3.14 21.16
C PRO A 57 -2.22 -1.97 21.93
N GLU A 58 -1.97 -1.88 23.26
CA GLU A 58 -2.48 -0.80 24.11
C GLU A 58 -1.80 0.53 23.75
N GLY A 59 -0.48 0.53 23.57
CA GLY A 59 0.28 1.71 23.16
C GLY A 59 -0.17 2.25 21.82
N ILE A 60 -0.43 1.38 20.82
CA ILE A 60 -0.98 1.80 19.53
C ILE A 60 -2.40 2.36 19.67
N ALA A 61 -3.25 1.72 20.48
CA ALA A 61 -4.62 2.18 20.71
C ALA A 61 -4.66 3.55 21.40
N ASP A 62 -3.72 3.83 22.29
CA ASP A 62 -3.58 5.15 22.95
C ASP A 62 -3.24 6.23 21.92
N VAL A 63 -2.27 5.98 21.06
CA VAL A 63 -1.91 6.91 19.97
C VAL A 63 -3.11 7.19 19.05
N ILE A 64 -3.88 6.16 18.68
CA ILE A 64 -5.09 6.32 17.88
C ILE A 64 -6.11 7.20 18.64
N ARG A 65 -6.37 6.94 19.92
CA ARG A 65 -7.34 7.70 20.73
C ARG A 65 -6.95 9.18 20.82
N GLU A 66 -5.68 9.46 21.12
CA GLU A 66 -5.15 10.81 21.21
C GLU A 66 -5.29 11.55 19.87
N GLY A 67 -4.91 10.92 18.76
CA GLY A 67 -5.04 11.51 17.44
C GLY A 67 -6.48 11.81 17.03
N LEU A 68 -7.42 10.89 17.31
CA LEU A 68 -8.84 11.12 17.06
C LEU A 68 -9.38 12.31 17.88
N ALA A 69 -8.95 12.43 19.14
CA ALA A 69 -9.38 13.51 20.03
C ALA A 69 -8.81 14.88 19.59
N GLU A 70 -7.53 14.95 19.27
CA GLU A 70 -6.84 16.15 18.78
C GLU A 70 -7.46 16.69 17.50
N HIS A 71 -7.73 15.81 16.55
CA HIS A 71 -8.34 16.16 15.26
C HIS A 71 -9.87 16.18 15.29
N LYS A 72 -10.49 16.03 16.48
CA LYS A 72 -11.95 16.08 16.71
C LYS A 72 -12.74 15.11 15.83
N ILE A 73 -12.15 13.96 15.51
CA ILE A 73 -12.77 12.89 14.72
C ILE A 73 -13.74 12.11 15.62
N LYS A 74 -15.02 12.05 15.21
CA LYS A 74 -16.10 11.39 15.97
C LYS A 74 -16.55 10.08 15.34
N ALA A 75 -16.08 9.77 14.13
CA ALA A 75 -16.39 8.52 13.46
C ALA A 75 -15.92 7.33 14.31
N LYS A 76 -16.71 6.26 14.33
CA LYS A 76 -16.43 5.05 15.13
C LYS A 76 -16.17 3.82 14.26
N GLN A 77 -16.69 3.83 13.04
CA GLN A 77 -16.47 2.75 12.08
C GLN A 77 -15.20 3.06 11.30
N VAL A 78 -14.28 2.11 11.28
CA VAL A 78 -12.97 2.26 10.67
C VAL A 78 -12.72 1.18 9.61
N VAL A 79 -11.97 1.57 8.58
CA VAL A 79 -11.36 0.68 7.59
C VAL A 79 -9.86 0.73 7.82
N SER A 80 -9.21 -0.43 7.85
CA SER A 80 -7.77 -0.55 7.97
C SER A 80 -7.21 -1.56 6.96
N ALA A 81 -5.91 -1.64 6.87
CA ALA A 81 -5.24 -2.59 6.00
C ALA A 81 -4.11 -3.32 6.71
N ALA A 82 -4.05 -4.64 6.49
CA ALA A 82 -2.86 -5.41 6.77
C ALA A 82 -1.79 -5.11 5.71
N PRO A 83 -0.49 -5.11 6.08
CA PRO A 83 0.59 -4.99 5.12
C PRO A 83 0.55 -6.12 4.08
N LEU A 84 0.94 -5.83 2.84
CA LEU A 84 0.98 -6.84 1.78
C LEU A 84 1.83 -8.06 2.16
N GLY A 85 2.89 -7.87 2.94
CA GLY A 85 3.76 -8.94 3.41
C GLY A 85 3.08 -9.97 4.32
N GLU A 86 1.97 -9.59 4.96
CA GLU A 86 1.16 -10.46 5.82
C GLU A 86 -0.04 -11.08 5.08
N ALA A 87 -0.17 -10.80 3.78
CA ALA A 87 -1.29 -11.28 2.97
C ALA A 87 -0.83 -12.22 1.85
N VAL A 88 -1.69 -13.15 1.52
CA VAL A 88 -1.61 -13.98 0.32
C VAL A 88 -2.70 -13.51 -0.63
N ILE A 89 -2.32 -13.11 -1.84
CA ILE A 89 -3.24 -12.72 -2.90
C ILE A 89 -2.96 -13.61 -4.10
N ARG A 90 -4.00 -14.28 -4.62
CA ARG A 90 -3.90 -15.17 -5.80
C ARG A 90 -5.09 -14.99 -6.72
N LEU A 91 -4.80 -14.87 -8.00
CA LEU A 91 -5.79 -15.02 -9.04
C LEU A 91 -5.86 -16.51 -9.40
N ILE A 92 -7.03 -17.13 -9.24
CA ILE A 92 -7.25 -18.55 -9.52
C ILE A 92 -8.38 -18.72 -10.52
N ARG A 93 -8.31 -19.78 -11.32
CA ARG A 93 -9.30 -20.12 -12.35
C ARG A 93 -9.95 -21.44 -12.02
N LEU A 94 -11.27 -21.43 -11.91
CA LEU A 94 -12.09 -22.57 -11.51
C LEU A 94 -13.12 -22.91 -12.58
N PRO A 95 -13.73 -24.11 -12.59
CA PRO A 95 -14.80 -24.45 -13.50
C PRO A 95 -15.94 -23.44 -13.45
N ALA A 96 -16.43 -23.00 -14.62
CA ALA A 96 -17.50 -21.99 -14.70
C ALA A 96 -18.88 -22.53 -14.35
N GLU A 97 -19.06 -23.87 -14.36
CA GLU A 97 -20.32 -24.54 -14.08
C GLU A 97 -20.71 -24.55 -12.61
N LEU A 98 -19.78 -24.17 -11.70
CA LEU A 98 -20.03 -24.14 -10.26
C LEU A 98 -21.07 -23.07 -9.91
N ASP A 99 -22.05 -23.46 -9.09
CA ASP A 99 -22.92 -22.49 -8.47
C ASP A 99 -22.18 -21.69 -7.36
N GLU A 100 -22.82 -20.65 -6.79
CA GLU A 100 -22.17 -19.80 -5.79
C GLU A 100 -21.78 -20.54 -4.50
N ILE A 101 -22.53 -21.57 -4.11
CA ILE A 101 -22.29 -22.37 -2.90
C ILE A 101 -21.11 -23.30 -3.14
N GLU A 102 -21.11 -23.98 -4.28
CA GLU A 102 -20.04 -24.88 -4.71
C GLU A 102 -18.74 -24.10 -4.92
N LEU A 103 -18.81 -22.94 -5.58
CA LEU A 103 -17.66 -22.05 -5.78
C LEU A 103 -17.07 -21.63 -4.44
N ARG A 104 -17.93 -21.19 -3.50
CA ARG A 104 -17.48 -20.78 -2.16
C ARG A 104 -16.82 -21.93 -1.42
N ASP A 105 -17.41 -23.11 -1.44
CA ASP A 105 -16.85 -24.30 -0.78
C ASP A 105 -15.50 -24.69 -1.39
N MET A 106 -15.42 -24.72 -2.72
CA MET A 106 -14.20 -25.04 -3.44
C MET A 106 -13.09 -24.03 -3.12
N VAL A 107 -13.37 -22.74 -3.21
CA VAL A 107 -12.37 -21.69 -2.94
C VAL A 107 -11.87 -21.76 -1.50
N LEU A 108 -12.78 -21.78 -0.54
CA LEU A 108 -12.41 -21.64 0.88
C LEU A 108 -11.83 -22.91 1.49
N ASN A 109 -12.29 -24.09 1.07
CA ASN A 109 -11.96 -25.35 1.74
C ASN A 109 -10.99 -26.24 0.95
N GLN A 110 -10.87 -26.04 -0.37
CA GLN A 110 -10.01 -26.87 -1.21
C GLN A 110 -8.86 -26.05 -1.80
N GLU A 111 -9.16 -25.00 -2.57
CA GLU A 111 -8.15 -24.23 -3.29
C GLU A 111 -7.28 -23.38 -2.36
N ALA A 112 -7.88 -22.71 -1.35
CA ALA A 112 -7.11 -21.84 -0.47
C ALA A 112 -5.91 -22.56 0.15
N ALA A 113 -6.08 -23.80 0.60
CA ALA A 113 -5.01 -24.58 1.22
C ALA A 113 -3.78 -24.81 0.31
N LEU A 114 -3.96 -24.77 -1.01
CA LEU A 114 -2.88 -24.98 -1.98
C LEU A 114 -1.93 -23.78 -2.08
N TYR A 115 -2.41 -22.59 -1.74
CA TYR A 115 -1.68 -21.33 -1.92
C TYR A 115 -1.16 -20.75 -0.62
N LEU A 116 -1.61 -21.25 0.53
CA LEU A 116 -1.22 -20.73 1.84
C LEU A 116 0.15 -21.27 2.26
N PRO A 117 1.06 -20.44 2.78
CA PRO A 117 2.34 -20.87 3.36
C PRO A 117 2.20 -21.31 4.84
N PHE A 118 0.96 -21.44 5.34
CA PHE A 118 0.60 -21.85 6.71
C PHE A 118 -0.69 -22.68 6.69
N ALA A 119 -1.04 -23.30 7.83
CA ALA A 119 -2.20 -24.18 7.89
C ALA A 119 -3.50 -23.41 7.61
N ARG A 120 -4.46 -24.07 6.91
CA ARG A 120 -5.75 -23.46 6.54
C ARG A 120 -6.54 -22.98 7.77
N GLU A 121 -6.42 -23.70 8.87
CA GLU A 121 -7.09 -23.41 10.15
C GLU A 121 -6.56 -22.14 10.81
N GLU A 122 -5.31 -21.75 10.48
CA GLU A 122 -4.67 -20.51 10.95
C GLU A 122 -4.96 -19.31 10.04
N ALA A 123 -5.70 -19.52 8.95
CA ALA A 123 -5.98 -18.50 7.95
C ALA A 123 -7.39 -17.91 8.10
N ASP A 124 -7.49 -16.59 7.97
CA ASP A 124 -8.69 -15.90 7.52
C ASP A 124 -8.61 -15.74 6.01
N VAL A 125 -9.66 -16.17 5.32
CA VAL A 125 -9.72 -16.23 3.86
C VAL A 125 -10.99 -15.58 3.37
N ASP A 126 -10.87 -14.74 2.36
CA ASP A 126 -11.98 -14.18 1.60
C ASP A 126 -11.69 -14.26 0.11
N PHE A 127 -12.70 -14.09 -0.72
CA PHE A 127 -12.53 -14.09 -2.17
C PHE A 127 -13.54 -13.20 -2.87
N GLN A 128 -13.17 -12.76 -4.06
CA GLN A 128 -14.03 -12.02 -4.97
C GLN A 128 -14.09 -12.70 -6.33
N ARG A 129 -15.28 -13.04 -6.79
CA ARG A 129 -15.52 -13.44 -8.18
C ARG A 129 -15.33 -12.20 -9.08
N LEU A 130 -14.47 -12.31 -10.09
CA LEU A 130 -14.15 -11.22 -11.03
C LEU A 130 -14.97 -11.33 -12.32
N GLY A 131 -15.10 -12.53 -12.85
CA GLY A 131 -15.79 -12.76 -14.13
C GLY A 131 -15.59 -14.18 -14.61
N THR A 132 -15.89 -14.39 -15.89
CA THR A 132 -15.56 -15.62 -16.61
C THR A 132 -14.68 -15.31 -17.80
N ASP A 133 -13.72 -16.19 -18.08
CA ASP A 133 -12.80 -16.12 -19.21
C ASP A 133 -12.69 -17.50 -19.86
N ILE A 134 -12.23 -17.54 -21.11
CA ILE A 134 -12.01 -18.78 -21.85
C ILE A 134 -10.50 -19.06 -21.80
N ASP A 135 -10.12 -20.20 -21.24
CA ASP A 135 -8.73 -20.62 -21.18
C ASP A 135 -8.16 -21.02 -22.56
N GLU A 136 -6.85 -21.31 -22.63
CA GLU A 136 -6.15 -21.68 -23.86
C GLU A 136 -6.73 -22.96 -24.54
N ASP A 137 -7.39 -23.82 -23.76
CA ASP A 137 -8.03 -25.06 -24.22
C ASP A 137 -9.48 -24.79 -24.71
N GLY A 138 -9.95 -23.56 -24.66
CA GLY A 138 -11.31 -23.17 -25.05
C GLY A 138 -12.36 -23.50 -23.99
N ILE A 139 -11.95 -23.75 -22.74
CA ILE A 139 -12.84 -24.06 -21.62
C ILE A 139 -13.18 -22.78 -20.87
N GLU A 140 -14.47 -22.55 -20.59
CA GLU A 140 -14.92 -21.43 -19.77
C GLU A 140 -14.52 -21.63 -18.31
N ARG A 141 -13.84 -20.62 -17.73
CA ARG A 141 -13.39 -20.60 -16.35
C ARG A 141 -13.94 -19.39 -15.62
N VAL A 142 -14.26 -19.54 -14.36
CA VAL A 142 -14.51 -18.40 -13.47
C VAL A 142 -13.19 -17.93 -12.86
N GLU A 143 -12.91 -16.64 -12.97
CA GLU A 143 -11.76 -16.02 -12.32
C GLU A 143 -12.14 -15.54 -10.91
N VAL A 144 -11.31 -15.86 -9.94
CA VAL A 144 -11.51 -15.55 -8.53
C VAL A 144 -10.24 -14.95 -7.96
N LEU A 145 -10.36 -13.80 -7.33
CA LEU A 145 -9.31 -13.20 -6.53
C LEU A 145 -9.41 -13.74 -5.10
N LEU A 146 -8.50 -14.62 -4.72
CA LEU A 146 -8.37 -15.19 -3.38
C LEU A 146 -7.46 -14.28 -2.55
N VAL A 147 -7.89 -13.96 -1.33
CA VAL A 147 -7.12 -13.18 -0.35
C VAL A 147 -7.13 -13.90 0.99
N ALA A 148 -5.97 -13.99 1.61
CA ALA A 148 -5.86 -14.61 2.92
C ALA A 148 -4.80 -13.92 3.78
N THR A 149 -4.97 -13.96 5.08
CA THR A 149 -3.96 -13.57 6.07
C THR A 149 -3.99 -14.54 7.25
N ARG A 150 -2.98 -14.47 8.14
CA ARG A 150 -3.03 -15.23 9.39
C ARG A 150 -4.11 -14.65 10.31
N LYS A 151 -4.82 -15.53 11.02
CA LYS A 151 -5.82 -15.11 12.04
C LYS A 151 -5.19 -14.21 13.11
N GLU A 152 -3.96 -14.48 13.50
CA GLU A 152 -3.20 -13.66 14.45
C GLU A 152 -3.18 -12.19 14.02
N VAL A 153 -2.92 -11.90 12.73
CA VAL A 153 -2.94 -10.53 12.20
C VAL A 153 -4.32 -9.90 12.32
N THR A 154 -5.37 -10.63 11.94
CA THR A 154 -6.75 -10.14 12.06
C THR A 154 -7.12 -9.86 13.52
N GLU A 155 -6.75 -10.76 14.43
CA GLU A 155 -7.01 -10.65 15.88
C GLU A 155 -6.27 -9.44 16.49
N ASP A 156 -5.01 -9.19 16.12
CA ASP A 156 -4.24 -8.04 16.55
C ASP A 156 -4.91 -6.73 16.14
N TYR A 157 -5.31 -6.61 14.87
CA TYR A 157 -6.00 -5.42 14.39
C TYR A 157 -7.35 -5.22 15.07
N LEU A 158 -8.15 -6.27 15.23
CA LEU A 158 -9.43 -6.21 15.95
C LEU A 158 -9.22 -5.74 17.40
N ASN A 159 -8.21 -6.27 18.09
CA ASN A 159 -7.88 -5.89 19.45
C ASN A 159 -7.48 -4.43 19.58
N ILE A 160 -6.56 -3.94 18.73
CA ILE A 160 -6.12 -2.54 18.71
C ILE A 160 -7.31 -1.59 18.55
N PHE A 161 -8.16 -1.82 17.55
CA PHE A 161 -9.29 -0.95 17.28
C PHE A 161 -10.36 -1.02 18.38
N GLN A 162 -10.57 -2.19 18.97
CA GLN A 162 -11.47 -2.35 20.11
C GLN A 162 -10.94 -1.57 21.34
N LEU A 163 -9.64 -1.66 21.63
CA LEU A 163 -8.98 -0.88 22.70
C LEU A 163 -9.06 0.63 22.45
N ALA A 164 -8.97 1.05 21.17
CA ALA A 164 -9.16 2.45 20.78
C ALA A 164 -10.62 2.92 20.83
N GLY A 165 -11.59 2.03 21.12
CA GLY A 165 -13.02 2.34 21.14
C GLY A 165 -13.61 2.55 19.75
N LEU A 166 -13.05 1.86 18.75
CA LEU A 166 -13.46 1.86 17.34
C LEU A 166 -14.01 0.49 16.94
N ASP A 167 -14.80 0.49 15.88
CA ASP A 167 -15.43 -0.69 15.29
C ASP A 167 -14.80 -0.94 13.92
N LEU A 168 -13.86 -1.87 13.84
CA LEU A 168 -13.20 -2.26 12.59
C LEU A 168 -14.20 -2.98 11.70
N LYS A 169 -14.61 -2.35 10.61
CA LYS A 169 -15.59 -2.88 9.66
C LYS A 169 -14.96 -3.65 8.52
N VAL A 170 -13.78 -3.22 8.11
CA VAL A 170 -13.04 -3.85 7.02
C VAL A 170 -11.57 -3.84 7.39
N LEU A 171 -10.94 -5.00 7.31
CA LEU A 171 -9.51 -5.17 7.23
C LEU A 171 -9.20 -5.65 5.80
N GLU A 172 -8.58 -4.81 5.00
CA GLU A 172 -8.17 -5.16 3.63
C GLU A 172 -6.64 -5.27 3.52
N VAL A 173 -6.10 -5.39 2.33
CA VAL A 173 -4.65 -5.37 2.10
C VAL A 173 -4.25 -3.97 1.61
N SER A 174 -3.08 -3.48 2.03
CA SER A 174 -2.52 -2.15 1.67
C SER A 174 -2.59 -1.88 0.16
N SER A 175 -2.29 -2.87 -0.68
CA SER A 175 -2.33 -2.75 -2.13
C SER A 175 -3.72 -2.42 -2.68
N PHE A 176 -4.81 -2.93 -2.08
CA PHE A 176 -6.17 -2.60 -2.54
C PHE A 176 -6.55 -1.16 -2.23
N ALA A 177 -6.10 -0.65 -1.09
CA ALA A 177 -6.28 0.76 -0.76
C ALA A 177 -5.51 1.65 -1.75
N LEU A 178 -4.27 1.30 -2.09
CA LEU A 178 -3.46 2.03 -3.06
C LEU A 178 -4.08 1.99 -4.47
N ILE A 179 -4.56 0.84 -4.93
CA ILE A 179 -5.32 0.69 -6.19
C ILE A 179 -6.52 1.64 -6.19
N ARG A 180 -7.23 1.76 -5.08
CA ARG A 180 -8.40 2.63 -4.96
C ARG A 180 -8.03 4.10 -5.02
N THR A 181 -6.90 4.50 -4.43
CA THR A 181 -6.36 5.86 -4.52
C THR A 181 -6.01 6.23 -5.95
N LEU A 182 -5.46 5.30 -6.72
CA LEU A 182 -5.02 5.51 -8.09
C LEU A 182 -6.08 5.16 -9.14
N ARG A 183 -7.32 4.89 -8.74
CA ARG A 183 -8.35 4.37 -9.65
C ARG A 183 -8.50 5.19 -10.94
N GLU A 184 -8.56 6.52 -10.82
CA GLU A 184 -8.76 7.40 -11.99
C GLU A 184 -7.55 7.40 -12.95
N GLN A 185 -6.33 7.26 -12.41
CA GLN A 185 -5.13 7.09 -13.22
C GLN A 185 -5.09 5.71 -13.89
N LEU A 186 -5.46 4.66 -13.16
CA LEU A 186 -5.50 3.29 -13.70
C LEU A 186 -6.50 3.14 -14.84
N LEU A 187 -7.61 3.88 -14.82
CA LEU A 187 -8.60 3.89 -15.90
C LEU A 187 -8.11 4.56 -17.21
N GLN A 188 -6.93 5.22 -17.19
CA GLN A 188 -6.35 5.83 -18.40
C GLN A 188 -5.56 4.85 -19.24
N PHE A 189 -5.21 3.69 -18.68
CA PHE A 189 -4.51 2.63 -19.40
C PHE A 189 -5.48 1.79 -20.22
N LEU A 190 -4.97 1.19 -21.27
CA LEU A 190 -5.77 0.31 -22.13
C LEU A 190 -6.10 -1.00 -21.40
N THR A 191 -7.20 -1.63 -21.77
CA THR A 191 -7.55 -2.97 -21.27
C THR A 191 -6.43 -3.95 -21.58
N GLY A 192 -5.99 -4.70 -20.57
CA GLY A 192 -4.88 -5.63 -20.70
C GLY A 192 -3.49 -5.02 -20.51
N GLU A 193 -3.39 -3.69 -20.34
CA GLU A 193 -2.14 -3.00 -20.02
C GLU A 193 -1.91 -3.01 -18.51
N ALA A 194 -0.75 -3.50 -18.08
CA ALA A 194 -0.43 -3.55 -16.66
C ALA A 194 0.45 -2.38 -16.20
N VAL A 195 0.32 -2.03 -14.92
CA VAL A 195 1.16 -1.04 -14.24
C VAL A 195 1.72 -1.63 -12.95
N ALA A 196 2.89 -1.15 -12.53
CA ALA A 196 3.47 -1.53 -11.24
C ALA A 196 3.20 -0.46 -10.20
N LEU A 197 2.54 -0.84 -9.11
CA LEU A 197 2.38 -0.02 -7.90
C LEU A 197 3.46 -0.42 -6.91
N VAL A 198 4.28 0.53 -6.52
CA VAL A 198 5.41 0.31 -5.60
C VAL A 198 5.18 1.17 -4.36
N ASN A 199 4.93 0.54 -3.23
CA ASN A 199 4.83 1.21 -1.93
C ASN A 199 6.16 1.04 -1.18
N LEU A 200 6.97 2.09 -1.17
CA LEU A 200 8.27 2.12 -0.47
C LEU A 200 8.05 2.47 1.00
N ASP A 201 7.73 1.46 1.79
CA ASP A 201 7.36 1.58 3.19
C ASP A 201 8.59 1.50 4.14
N VAL A 202 8.36 1.47 5.43
CA VAL A 202 9.39 1.49 6.49
C VAL A 202 10.18 0.20 6.51
N ASP A 203 9.52 -0.95 6.66
CA ASP A 203 10.18 -2.26 6.81
C ASP A 203 10.48 -2.94 5.49
N GLY A 204 9.84 -2.52 4.41
CA GLY A 204 10.00 -3.14 3.11
C GLY A 204 9.36 -2.34 1.99
N THR A 205 9.58 -2.80 0.79
CA THR A 205 8.94 -2.28 -0.42
C THR A 205 7.95 -3.31 -0.94
N GLU A 206 6.71 -2.90 -1.09
CA GLU A 206 5.65 -3.72 -1.67
C GLU A 206 5.53 -3.40 -3.15
N ILE A 207 5.54 -4.43 -4.01
CA ILE A 207 5.23 -4.29 -5.43
C ILE A 207 3.98 -5.09 -5.76
N SER A 208 3.01 -4.41 -6.40
CA SER A 208 1.81 -4.99 -6.96
C SER A 208 1.73 -4.66 -8.44
N ILE A 209 1.71 -5.66 -9.31
CA ILE A 209 1.43 -5.44 -10.73
C ILE A 209 -0.06 -5.58 -10.93
N VAL A 210 -0.68 -4.56 -11.50
CA VAL A 210 -2.12 -4.39 -11.59
C VAL A 210 -2.52 -4.23 -13.04
N MET A 211 -3.50 -5.00 -13.48
CA MET A 211 -4.12 -4.92 -14.80
C MET A 211 -5.63 -4.81 -14.65
N ASP A 212 -6.26 -3.86 -15.31
CA ASP A 212 -7.70 -3.58 -15.20
C ASP A 212 -8.20 -3.39 -13.76
N GLY A 213 -7.36 -2.85 -12.88
CA GLY A 213 -7.64 -2.65 -11.45
C GLY A 213 -7.55 -3.91 -10.60
N VAL A 214 -7.14 -5.05 -11.17
CA VAL A 214 -6.97 -6.33 -10.49
C VAL A 214 -5.49 -6.64 -10.30
N PRO A 215 -5.03 -6.94 -9.06
CA PRO A 215 -3.65 -7.35 -8.84
C PRO A 215 -3.39 -8.73 -9.47
N GLN A 216 -2.40 -8.76 -10.36
CA GLN A 216 -1.94 -9.96 -11.06
C GLN A 216 -0.75 -10.61 -10.35
N PHE A 217 0.12 -9.78 -9.78
CA PHE A 217 1.33 -10.21 -9.08
C PHE A 217 1.57 -9.32 -7.87
N ASN A 218 2.00 -9.94 -6.76
CA ASN A 218 2.29 -9.21 -5.52
C ASN A 218 3.54 -9.80 -4.87
N ARG A 219 4.42 -8.92 -4.39
CA ARG A 219 5.64 -9.31 -3.67
C ARG A 219 6.06 -8.24 -2.68
N LYS A 220 6.59 -8.63 -1.51
CA LYS A 220 7.32 -7.77 -0.59
C LYS A 220 8.82 -7.99 -0.78
N VAL A 221 9.55 -6.90 -0.96
CA VAL A 221 11.01 -6.85 -0.94
C VAL A 221 11.42 -6.38 0.46
N PRO A 222 12.27 -7.10 1.21
CA PRO A 222 12.66 -6.74 2.58
C PRO A 222 13.70 -5.61 2.56
N MET A 223 13.35 -4.49 1.96
CA MET A 223 14.14 -3.27 1.87
C MET A 223 13.21 -2.07 1.88
N GLY A 224 13.20 -1.32 2.97
CA GLY A 224 12.38 -0.12 3.17
C GLY A 224 13.19 1.05 3.70
N THR A 225 12.52 2.13 4.09
CA THR A 225 13.17 3.37 4.55
C THR A 225 14.02 3.18 5.79
N HIS A 226 13.71 2.21 6.65
CA HIS A 226 14.55 1.85 7.79
C HIS A 226 15.97 1.45 7.35
N HIS A 227 16.10 0.69 6.27
CA HIS A 227 17.39 0.30 5.70
C HIS A 227 18.16 1.51 5.16
N PHE A 228 17.46 2.45 4.51
CA PHE A 228 18.07 3.69 4.00
C PHE A 228 18.56 4.57 5.16
N ARG A 229 17.73 4.77 6.19
CA ARG A 229 18.11 5.50 7.41
C ARG A 229 19.34 4.88 8.07
N SER A 230 19.38 3.58 8.21
CA SER A 230 20.52 2.85 8.79
C SER A 230 21.79 2.97 7.94
N ALA A 231 21.68 2.94 6.61
CA ALA A 231 22.80 3.13 5.71
C ALA A 231 23.36 4.56 5.80
N LEU A 232 22.49 5.57 5.85
CA LEU A 232 22.86 6.98 6.03
C LEU A 232 23.55 7.23 7.35
N SER A 233 22.96 6.77 8.45
CA SER A 233 23.52 6.94 9.81
C SER A 233 24.92 6.34 9.90
N ARG A 234 25.15 5.16 9.32
CA ARG A 234 26.46 4.54 9.25
C ARG A 234 27.45 5.31 8.38
N ALA A 235 27.01 5.79 7.19
CA ALA A 235 27.86 6.53 6.28
C ALA A 235 28.32 7.87 6.85
N MET A 236 27.47 8.52 7.64
CA MET A 236 27.71 9.83 8.26
C MET A 236 28.21 9.74 9.70
N ASN A 237 28.29 8.53 10.27
CA ASN A 237 28.64 8.29 11.68
C ASN A 237 27.72 9.05 12.65
N LEU A 238 26.41 9.04 12.38
CA LEU A 238 25.35 9.69 13.16
C LEU A 238 24.49 8.67 13.89
N PRO A 239 23.79 9.07 14.98
CA PRO A 239 22.78 8.23 15.63
C PRO A 239 21.65 7.86 14.68
N SER A 240 21.09 6.66 14.84
CA SER A 240 19.98 6.14 14.01
C SER A 240 18.74 7.04 14.04
N SER A 241 18.50 7.72 15.17
CA SER A 241 17.38 8.64 15.36
C SER A 241 17.37 9.83 14.41
N MET A 242 18.54 10.26 13.92
CA MET A 242 18.64 11.37 12.95
C MET A 242 18.38 10.94 11.51
N GLY A 243 18.31 9.64 11.22
CA GLY A 243 18.19 9.13 9.86
C GLY A 243 16.88 9.51 9.16
N ALA A 244 15.80 9.71 9.90
CA ALA A 244 14.49 10.08 9.34
C ALA A 244 14.47 11.51 8.77
N GLU A 245 15.04 12.46 9.49
CA GLU A 245 15.17 13.87 9.05
C GLU A 245 16.12 13.98 7.84
N LEU A 246 17.18 13.17 7.85
CA LEU A 246 18.14 13.16 6.76
C LEU A 246 17.52 12.68 5.44
N LEU A 247 16.63 11.69 5.46
CA LEU A 247 15.96 11.20 4.25
C LEU A 247 15.15 12.28 3.54
N GLN A 248 14.44 13.12 4.28
CA GLN A 248 13.58 14.17 3.71
C GLN A 248 14.36 15.26 2.97
N GLY A 249 15.65 15.45 3.28
CA GLY A 249 16.52 16.45 2.66
C GLY A 249 17.38 15.93 1.51
N ILE A 250 17.32 14.62 1.21
CA ILE A 250 18.19 14.02 0.20
C ILE A 250 17.57 14.15 -1.19
N THR A 251 18.37 14.68 -2.13
CA THR A 251 18.13 14.61 -3.58
C THR A 251 19.11 13.63 -4.18
N ILE A 252 18.60 12.69 -4.99
CA ILE A 252 19.40 11.66 -5.65
C ILE A 252 20.18 12.28 -6.81
N PRO A 253 21.52 12.19 -6.85
CA PRO A 253 22.28 12.69 -7.98
C PRO A 253 22.11 11.77 -9.20
N LEU A 254 21.54 12.29 -10.28
CA LEU A 254 21.30 11.54 -11.53
C LEU A 254 22.50 11.54 -12.47
N ASP A 255 23.36 12.57 -12.40
CA ASP A 255 24.49 12.71 -13.29
C ASP A 255 25.69 11.87 -12.85
N SER A 256 26.11 10.96 -13.72
CA SER A 256 27.36 10.21 -13.57
C SER A 256 28.65 11.10 -13.65
N SER A 257 28.51 12.37 -14.06
CA SER A 257 29.60 13.34 -14.07
C SER A 257 30.03 13.81 -12.68
N SER A 258 29.16 13.72 -11.69
CA SER A 258 29.49 13.96 -10.27
C SER A 258 30.28 12.82 -9.62
N THR A 259 30.41 11.66 -10.29
CA THR A 259 31.16 10.48 -9.82
C THR A 259 32.58 10.40 -10.43
N SER A 260 32.91 11.24 -11.43
CA SER A 260 34.22 11.19 -12.07
C SER A 260 35.15 12.30 -11.56
N GLY A 261 36.00 11.97 -10.59
CA GLY A 261 37.26 12.65 -10.34
C GLY A 261 37.25 13.74 -9.27
N GLY A 262 36.91 13.40 -8.04
CA GLY A 262 37.22 14.25 -6.88
C GLY A 262 37.02 13.49 -5.56
N THR A 263 37.93 13.69 -4.63
CA THR A 263 37.95 13.10 -3.26
C THR A 263 36.80 13.55 -2.35
N ASP A 264 35.74 14.15 -2.89
CA ASP A 264 34.59 14.71 -2.16
C ASP A 264 33.25 14.05 -2.61
N GLN A 265 33.23 12.73 -2.68
CA GLN A 265 31.91 12.05 -2.79
C GLN A 265 31.19 12.18 -1.46
N ASN A 266 30.02 12.82 -1.46
CA ASN A 266 29.16 12.88 -0.29
C ASN A 266 28.80 11.45 0.16
N PRO A 267 29.29 10.95 1.32
CA PRO A 267 29.09 9.56 1.73
C PRO A 267 27.62 9.15 1.81
N SER A 268 26.74 10.11 2.12
CA SER A 268 25.29 9.87 2.19
C SER A 268 24.69 9.60 0.79
N ALA A 269 25.11 10.37 -0.23
CA ALA A 269 24.65 10.16 -1.60
C ALA A 269 25.07 8.77 -2.12
N VAL A 270 26.33 8.38 -1.87
CA VAL A 270 26.83 7.05 -2.27
C VAL A 270 26.07 5.93 -1.58
N ALA A 271 25.79 6.07 -0.27
CA ALA A 271 25.05 5.06 0.48
C ALA A 271 23.61 4.89 -0.06
N ILE A 272 22.91 5.99 -0.33
CA ILE A 272 21.55 5.97 -0.90
C ILE A 272 21.54 5.40 -2.31
N LEU A 273 22.44 5.83 -3.19
CA LEU A 273 22.54 5.34 -4.56
C LEU A 273 22.75 3.81 -4.61
N ARG A 274 23.57 3.27 -3.70
CA ARG A 274 23.77 1.83 -3.59
C ARG A 274 22.45 1.11 -3.20
N MET A 275 21.78 1.59 -2.14
CA MET A 275 20.54 1.00 -1.67
C MET A 275 19.42 1.05 -2.73
N LEU A 276 19.29 2.20 -3.41
CA LEU A 276 18.32 2.35 -4.51
C LEU A 276 18.70 1.49 -5.72
N GLY A 277 19.98 1.28 -5.98
CA GLY A 277 20.44 0.33 -6.99
C GLY A 277 20.02 -1.09 -6.69
N ASP A 278 20.29 -1.56 -5.46
CA ASP A 278 19.87 -2.89 -5.00
C ASP A 278 18.33 -3.05 -5.07
N LEU A 279 17.57 -2.03 -4.65
CA LEU A 279 16.11 -2.03 -4.76
C LEU A 279 15.63 -2.07 -6.22
N SER A 280 16.27 -1.30 -7.10
CA SER A 280 15.93 -1.31 -8.54
C SER A 280 16.09 -2.69 -9.15
N ASP A 281 17.13 -3.43 -8.75
CA ASP A 281 17.38 -4.78 -9.23
C ASP A 281 16.32 -5.76 -8.72
N GLU A 282 15.83 -5.59 -7.48
CA GLU A 282 14.72 -6.38 -6.94
C GLU A 282 13.39 -6.08 -7.65
N LEU A 283 13.11 -4.79 -7.91
CA LEU A 283 11.90 -4.40 -8.64
C LEU A 283 11.94 -4.93 -10.07
N ARG A 284 13.08 -4.82 -10.77
CA ARG A 284 13.26 -5.38 -12.11
C ARG A 284 13.03 -6.88 -12.12
N ARG A 285 13.62 -7.64 -11.18
CA ARG A 285 13.37 -9.08 -11.05
C ARG A 285 11.88 -9.42 -10.86
N SER A 286 11.17 -8.60 -10.11
CA SER A 286 9.72 -8.79 -9.90
C SER A 286 8.91 -8.54 -11.16
N ILE A 287 9.26 -7.48 -11.90
CA ILE A 287 8.62 -7.15 -13.19
C ILE A 287 8.94 -8.24 -14.23
N ASP A 288 10.20 -8.62 -14.36
CA ASP A 288 10.63 -9.69 -15.29
C ASP A 288 9.96 -11.02 -14.96
N PHE A 289 9.80 -11.34 -13.67
CA PHE A 289 9.06 -12.55 -13.27
C PHE A 289 7.61 -12.52 -13.75
N TYR A 290 6.93 -11.39 -13.61
CA TYR A 290 5.56 -11.23 -14.12
C TYR A 290 5.51 -11.36 -15.64
N LEU A 291 6.39 -10.66 -16.37
CA LEU A 291 6.46 -10.68 -17.83
C LEU A 291 6.71 -12.09 -18.40
N ASN A 292 7.41 -12.95 -17.65
CA ASN A 292 7.67 -14.33 -18.05
C ASN A 292 6.50 -15.30 -17.77
N GLN A 293 5.39 -14.84 -17.18
CA GLN A 293 4.23 -15.72 -16.89
C GLN A 293 3.29 -15.91 -18.09
N GLY A 294 3.41 -15.10 -19.13
CA GLY A 294 2.55 -15.22 -20.31
C GLY A 294 3.13 -14.49 -21.51
N GLU A 295 2.60 -14.81 -22.70
CA GLU A 295 2.94 -14.11 -23.94
C GLU A 295 2.23 -12.75 -23.97
N ASN A 296 2.93 -11.72 -24.47
CA ASN A 296 2.42 -10.35 -24.65
C ASN A 296 2.05 -9.60 -23.36
N LEU A 297 2.57 -9.99 -22.21
CA LEU A 297 2.45 -9.19 -21.00
C LEU A 297 3.37 -7.96 -21.10
N GLU A 298 2.85 -6.80 -20.71
CA GLU A 298 3.58 -5.54 -20.70
C GLU A 298 3.30 -4.78 -19.41
N VAL A 299 4.34 -4.12 -18.87
CA VAL A 299 4.19 -3.15 -17.77
C VAL A 299 4.58 -1.79 -18.32
N SER A 300 3.62 -0.86 -18.34
CA SER A 300 3.76 0.42 -19.04
C SER A 300 4.29 1.53 -18.13
N GLN A 301 4.04 1.47 -16.83
CA GLN A 301 4.38 2.52 -15.89
C GLN A 301 4.60 1.99 -14.48
N VAL A 302 5.37 2.75 -13.69
CA VAL A 302 5.56 2.54 -12.24
C VAL A 302 4.96 3.73 -11.49
N PHE A 303 4.15 3.47 -10.48
CA PHE A 303 3.67 4.46 -9.51
C PHE A 303 4.36 4.21 -8.17
N LEU A 304 5.05 5.24 -7.64
CA LEU A 304 5.76 5.19 -6.36
C LEU A 304 4.94 5.84 -5.26
N ALA A 305 4.64 5.12 -4.21
CA ALA A 305 3.95 5.57 -3.01
C ALA A 305 4.78 5.26 -1.76
N GLY A 306 4.29 5.67 -0.61
CA GLY A 306 4.89 5.40 0.68
C GLY A 306 5.90 6.43 1.14
N PRO A 307 6.37 6.32 2.40
CA PRO A 307 7.28 7.29 3.00
C PRO A 307 8.64 7.38 2.31
N GLY A 308 9.07 6.35 1.58
CA GLY A 308 10.34 6.38 0.84
C GLY A 308 10.28 7.14 -0.48
N ALA A 309 9.08 7.40 -1.01
CA ALA A 309 8.93 8.16 -2.25
C ALA A 309 9.21 9.67 -2.10
N VAL A 310 9.57 10.13 -0.88
CA VAL A 310 9.94 11.54 -0.60
C VAL A 310 11.34 11.93 -1.04
N LEU A 311 12.17 10.95 -1.39
CA LEU A 311 13.53 11.23 -1.88
C LEU A 311 13.47 12.04 -3.18
N GLY A 312 14.17 13.19 -3.21
CA GLY A 312 14.20 14.05 -4.41
C GLY A 312 14.76 13.31 -5.62
N GLN A 313 14.09 13.43 -6.77
CA GLN A 313 14.45 12.79 -8.04
C GLN A 313 14.38 11.25 -8.04
N ILE A 314 13.61 10.64 -7.13
CA ILE A 314 13.47 9.19 -7.06
C ILE A 314 12.76 8.63 -8.30
N ASP A 315 11.80 9.34 -8.84
CA ASP A 315 11.07 9.00 -10.04
C ASP A 315 11.95 8.98 -11.29
N GLU A 316 12.80 10.00 -11.47
CA GLU A 316 13.78 10.02 -12.55
C GLU A 316 14.81 8.90 -12.39
N PHE A 317 15.25 8.63 -11.16
CA PHE A 317 16.17 7.54 -10.88
C PHE A 317 15.60 6.19 -11.30
N PHE A 318 14.38 5.86 -10.89
CA PHE A 318 13.75 4.60 -11.25
C PHE A 318 13.39 4.56 -12.74
N THR A 319 12.96 5.68 -13.34
CA THR A 319 12.75 5.77 -14.80
C THR A 319 14.00 5.35 -15.57
N GLN A 320 15.15 5.89 -15.20
CA GLN A 320 16.42 5.54 -15.85
C GLN A 320 16.85 4.10 -15.58
N ARG A 321 16.64 3.61 -14.36
CA ARG A 321 17.07 2.27 -13.96
C ARG A 321 16.19 1.17 -14.49
N LEU A 322 14.88 1.35 -14.44
CA LEU A 322 13.91 0.32 -14.86
C LEU A 322 13.62 0.40 -16.36
N GLY A 323 13.81 1.57 -16.98
CA GLY A 323 13.43 1.82 -18.37
C GLY A 323 11.92 2.01 -18.54
N LEU A 324 11.20 2.25 -17.44
CA LEU A 324 9.75 2.47 -17.39
C LEU A 324 9.46 3.87 -16.85
N PRO A 325 8.52 4.62 -17.44
CA PRO A 325 8.03 5.85 -16.86
C PRO A 325 7.66 5.63 -15.39
N THR A 326 8.19 6.45 -14.49
CA THR A 326 7.96 6.33 -13.06
C THR A 326 7.42 7.65 -12.54
N THR A 327 6.37 7.61 -11.72
CA THR A 327 5.70 8.79 -11.16
C THR A 327 5.49 8.61 -9.66
N VAL A 328 5.83 9.63 -8.87
CA VAL A 328 5.49 9.67 -7.44
C VAL A 328 4.02 10.00 -7.29
N VAL A 329 3.32 9.22 -6.47
CA VAL A 329 1.88 9.39 -6.21
C VAL A 329 1.63 10.59 -5.33
N ASP A 330 0.85 11.55 -5.80
CA ASP A 330 0.19 12.55 -4.96
C ASP A 330 -1.29 12.14 -4.77
N PRO A 331 -1.67 11.58 -3.62
CA PRO A 331 -3.04 11.12 -3.39
C PRO A 331 -4.05 12.27 -3.35
N ILE A 332 -3.60 13.52 -3.08
CA ILE A 332 -4.46 14.71 -3.10
C ILE A 332 -4.87 15.04 -4.54
N GLU A 333 -3.90 15.03 -5.44
CA GLU A 333 -4.14 15.23 -6.87
C GLU A 333 -4.92 14.05 -7.46
N SER A 334 -4.51 12.83 -7.15
CA SER A 334 -5.15 11.59 -7.63
C SER A 334 -6.65 11.53 -7.32
N LEU A 335 -7.06 12.08 -6.18
CA LEU A 335 -8.44 12.06 -5.71
C LEU A 335 -9.19 13.37 -5.95
N GLY A 336 -8.53 14.38 -6.54
CA GLY A 336 -9.10 15.71 -6.75
C GLY A 336 -9.55 16.36 -5.45
N LEU A 337 -8.84 16.14 -4.34
CA LEU A 337 -9.19 16.70 -3.04
C LEU A 337 -8.92 18.19 -3.00
N GLN A 338 -9.95 18.98 -2.62
CA GLN A 338 -9.87 20.42 -2.51
C GLN A 338 -10.04 20.87 -1.05
N GLY A 339 -9.54 22.05 -0.72
CA GLY A 339 -9.73 22.70 0.57
C GLY A 339 -8.64 22.34 1.57
N SER A 340 -8.96 21.62 2.66
CA SER A 340 -8.02 21.28 3.76
C SER A 340 -6.78 20.45 3.36
N ALA A 341 -6.71 20.04 2.11
CA ALA A 341 -5.56 19.30 1.56
C ALA A 341 -4.34 20.19 1.31
N ASP A 342 -4.53 21.51 1.19
CA ASP A 342 -3.44 22.46 0.95
C ASP A 342 -2.49 22.57 2.17
N ASP A 343 -2.97 22.22 3.36
CA ASP A 343 -2.19 22.19 4.59
C ASP A 343 -1.22 21.01 4.69
N ILE A 344 -1.33 20.00 3.80
CA ILE A 344 -0.45 18.83 3.80
C ILE A 344 0.76 19.10 2.91
N PRO A 345 1.99 19.14 3.47
CA PRO A 345 3.20 19.35 2.69
C PRO A 345 3.34 18.30 1.57
N MET A 346 3.72 18.71 0.38
CA MET A 346 3.85 17.81 -0.78
C MET A 346 4.74 16.60 -0.49
N VAL A 347 5.83 16.80 0.27
CA VAL A 347 6.76 15.73 0.65
C VAL A 347 6.14 14.65 1.54
N GLN A 348 5.03 14.94 2.22
CA GLN A 348 4.36 13.97 3.11
C GLN A 348 3.24 13.20 2.39
N ARG A 349 2.76 13.72 1.25
CA ARG A 349 1.59 13.17 0.57
C ARG A 349 1.74 11.72 0.10
N PRO A 350 2.88 11.30 -0.48
CA PRO A 350 3.04 9.92 -0.94
C PRO A 350 2.86 8.88 0.17
N ALA A 351 3.27 9.21 1.41
CA ALA A 351 3.11 8.35 2.58
C ALA A 351 1.65 8.15 3.02
N LEU A 352 0.73 9.01 2.57
CA LEU A 352 -0.69 8.95 2.92
C LEU A 352 -1.53 8.18 1.89
N SER A 353 -0.91 7.66 0.83
CA SER A 353 -1.63 7.07 -0.30
C SER A 353 -2.51 5.89 0.10
N VAL A 354 -2.05 5.02 0.99
CA VAL A 354 -2.83 3.89 1.52
C VAL A 354 -3.96 4.40 2.42
N ALA A 355 -3.67 5.27 3.39
CA ALA A 355 -4.66 5.82 4.31
C ALA A 355 -5.79 6.58 3.60
N MET A 356 -5.48 7.31 2.51
CA MET A 356 -6.47 7.97 1.65
C MET A 356 -7.39 6.95 0.98
N GLY A 357 -6.80 5.87 0.43
CA GLY A 357 -7.56 4.78 -0.17
C GLY A 357 -8.49 4.08 0.82
N LEU A 358 -8.04 3.89 2.07
CA LEU A 358 -8.88 3.36 3.15
C LEU A 358 -10.06 4.28 3.46
N GLY A 359 -9.83 5.59 3.55
CA GLY A 359 -10.87 6.59 3.77
C GLY A 359 -11.92 6.66 2.66
N LEU A 360 -11.60 6.20 1.45
CA LEU A 360 -12.55 6.12 0.34
C LEU A 360 -13.52 4.94 0.46
N ARG A 361 -13.19 3.91 1.24
CA ARG A 361 -14.04 2.74 1.37
C ARG A 361 -15.31 3.06 2.15
N LYS A 362 -16.45 2.75 1.55
CA LYS A 362 -17.75 2.88 2.20
C LYS A 362 -18.00 1.65 3.09
N VAL A 363 -18.44 1.89 4.31
CA VAL A 363 -18.83 0.90 5.29
C VAL A 363 -20.26 1.12 5.74
#